data_8dd4524cdababe49cad347cbe6938514
#
_entry.id   8dd4524cdababe49cad347cbe6938514
#
_cell.length_a   1.000
_cell.length_b   1.000
_cell.length_c   1.000
_cell.angle_alpha   90.00
_cell.angle_beta   90.00
_cell.angle_gamma   90.00
#
_symmetry.space_group_name_H-M   'P 1'
#
loop_
_entity.id
_entity.type
_entity.pdbx_description
1 polymer ?
#
loop_
_entity_poly.entity_id
_entity_poly.type
_entity_poly.pdbx_seq_one_letter_code
_entity_poly.pdbx_strand_id
1 'polypeptide(L)'
;MKNFKNITLLFASLFYATVTFSQISTELLFEDNFTGTTLDLTKWEADNLLNRGDEVQCYTMRPANVKVRNENLELIALRENYTAGSNNYNYTSGSIRTKSANPLQYGKYEARIKVPQGLGYFPAFWTLGINGTGGWPANGEIDIMENTGLENKAHGTCHWLDTTGNDGNAPRAVSGVIDLSGYRVYSVIWLPESITWYVDGQSYGTLNIFNNVNSTSELHTGHRVILDLALGGWPPSPDATTPFPATMFVDYVRVYKYDAALATNEVKNENSRIIVSTRDNICTVKLPKTLSDFELTFYDMSGKKLLTKKVFNTNETTIDISTLSKGNYILNINSTTADKYSGVFINN
;
A
#
# COMPACT_ATOMS: atom_id res chain seq x y z
N MET A 1 -41.59 -41.37 -32.63
CA MET A 1 -41.05 -40.03 -32.89
C MET A 1 -40.94 -39.28 -31.57
N LYS A 2 -39.75 -39.16 -31.03
CA LYS A 2 -39.48 -38.41 -29.79
C LYS A 2 -38.85 -37.09 -30.16
N ASN A 3 -39.55 -36.00 -29.85
CA ASN A 3 -39.07 -34.61 -30.05
C ASN A 3 -38.01 -34.27 -29.02
N PHE A 4 -36.76 -34.13 -29.44
CA PHE A 4 -35.72 -33.47 -28.65
C PHE A 4 -35.87 -31.95 -28.76
N LYS A 5 -36.20 -31.30 -27.64
CA LYS A 5 -36.12 -29.82 -27.51
C LYS A 5 -34.66 -29.46 -27.25
N ASN A 6 -34.05 -28.79 -28.19
CA ASN A 6 -32.72 -28.18 -28.02
C ASN A 6 -32.88 -27.01 -27.04
N ILE A 7 -32.26 -27.12 -25.83
CA ILE A 7 -32.07 -26.05 -24.90
C ILE A 7 -30.74 -25.39 -25.25
N THR A 8 -30.79 -24.24 -25.89
CA THR A 8 -29.62 -23.37 -26.10
C THR A 8 -29.35 -22.62 -24.82
N LEU A 9 -28.31 -23.02 -24.07
CA LEU A 9 -27.81 -22.22 -22.97
C LEU A 9 -27.05 -21.02 -23.54
N LEU A 10 -27.64 -19.83 -23.41
CA LEU A 10 -26.98 -18.56 -23.67
C LEU A 10 -26.10 -18.23 -22.46
N PHE A 11 -24.79 -18.43 -22.56
CA PHE A 11 -23.84 -17.87 -21.61
C PHE A 11 -23.72 -16.36 -21.85
N ALA A 12 -24.47 -15.58 -21.10
CA ALA A 12 -24.22 -14.15 -21.00
C ALA A 12 -23.00 -13.93 -20.10
N SER A 13 -21.83 -13.76 -20.73
CA SER A 13 -20.64 -13.25 -20.02
C SER A 13 -20.91 -11.81 -19.63
N LEU A 14 -21.30 -11.59 -18.37
CA LEU A 14 -21.30 -10.25 -17.78
C LEU A 14 -19.84 -9.79 -17.63
N PHE A 15 -19.38 -8.98 -18.58
CA PHE A 15 -18.20 -8.14 -18.37
C PHE A 15 -18.58 -7.07 -17.35
N TYR A 16 -18.22 -7.29 -16.06
CA TYR A 16 -18.16 -6.21 -15.10
C TYR A 16 -16.95 -5.35 -15.48
N ALA A 17 -17.17 -4.29 -16.24
CA ALA A 17 -16.22 -3.20 -16.31
C ALA A 17 -16.27 -2.50 -14.94
N THR A 18 -15.36 -2.88 -14.04
CA THR A 18 -15.03 -2.07 -12.87
C THR A 18 -14.36 -0.83 -13.41
N VAL A 19 -15.09 0.29 -13.51
CA VAL A 19 -14.49 1.60 -13.73
C VAL A 19 -13.79 1.96 -12.41
N THR A 20 -12.58 1.47 -12.24
CA THR A 20 -11.68 1.98 -11.22
C THR A 20 -11.17 3.32 -11.76
N PHE A 21 -11.68 4.43 -11.25
CA PHE A 21 -11.07 5.74 -11.46
C PHE A 21 -9.71 5.71 -10.75
N SER A 22 -8.67 5.42 -11.53
CA SER A 22 -7.31 5.42 -11.00
C SER A 22 -6.84 6.86 -10.87
N GLN A 23 -6.66 7.32 -9.63
CA GLN A 23 -5.98 8.59 -9.33
C GLN A 23 -4.47 8.54 -9.61
N ILE A 24 -4.01 7.44 -10.16
CA ILE A 24 -2.60 7.22 -10.49
C ILE A 24 -2.42 7.42 -12.00
N SER A 25 -1.62 8.41 -12.34
CA SER A 25 -1.18 8.69 -13.70
C SER A 25 -0.22 7.62 -14.22
N THR A 26 -0.05 7.53 -15.53
CA THR A 26 1.04 6.76 -16.15
C THR A 26 2.38 7.51 -16.15
N GLU A 27 2.39 8.78 -15.72
CA GLU A 27 3.60 9.58 -15.57
C GLU A 27 4.46 9.05 -14.42
N LEU A 28 5.74 8.80 -14.71
CA LEU A 28 6.73 8.36 -13.72
C LEU A 28 7.40 9.57 -13.07
N LEU A 29 7.34 9.65 -11.74
CA LEU A 29 8.13 10.57 -10.93
C LEU A 29 9.53 10.03 -10.66
N PHE A 30 9.66 8.70 -10.61
CA PHE A 30 10.92 8.01 -10.41
C PHE A 30 10.88 6.66 -11.09
N GLU A 31 12.00 6.29 -11.72
CA GLU A 31 12.21 4.94 -12.26
C GLU A 31 13.69 4.57 -12.20
N ASP A 32 13.95 3.32 -11.82
CA ASP A 32 15.21 2.66 -12.08
C ASP A 32 14.97 1.19 -12.45
N ASN A 33 15.45 0.79 -13.61
CA ASN A 33 15.38 -0.59 -14.13
C ASN A 33 16.73 -1.30 -14.00
N PHE A 34 17.70 -0.69 -13.30
CA PHE A 34 19.03 -1.23 -13.00
C PHE A 34 19.77 -1.81 -14.21
N THR A 35 19.61 -1.18 -15.37
CA THR A 35 20.16 -1.67 -16.67
C THR A 35 21.67 -1.48 -16.81
N GLY A 36 22.31 -0.76 -15.89
CA GLY A 36 23.75 -0.51 -15.90
C GLY A 36 24.58 -1.65 -15.30
N THR A 37 25.84 -1.31 -15.01
CA THR A 37 26.77 -2.19 -14.28
C THR A 37 27.15 -1.66 -12.90
N THR A 38 26.69 -0.44 -12.59
CA THR A 38 26.93 0.26 -11.32
C THR A 38 25.65 0.97 -10.90
N LEU A 39 25.47 1.18 -9.61
CA LEU A 39 24.37 1.95 -9.06
C LEU A 39 24.44 3.41 -9.57
N ASP A 40 23.32 3.94 -10.04
CA ASP A 40 23.21 5.33 -10.46
C ASP A 40 23.18 6.27 -9.24
N LEU A 41 24.32 6.83 -8.90
CA LEU A 41 24.45 7.74 -7.76
C LEU A 41 23.80 9.13 -8.00
N THR A 42 23.22 9.39 -9.16
CA THR A 42 22.37 10.57 -9.36
C THR A 42 20.97 10.35 -8.79
N LYS A 43 20.50 9.11 -8.75
CA LYS A 43 19.20 8.68 -8.20
C LYS A 43 19.29 8.21 -6.75
N TRP A 44 20.34 7.45 -6.44
CA TRP A 44 20.51 6.74 -5.17
C TRP A 44 21.65 7.30 -4.34
N GLU A 45 21.54 7.11 -3.05
CA GLU A 45 22.62 7.27 -2.07
C GLU A 45 22.65 6.07 -1.13
N ALA A 46 23.81 5.88 -0.50
CA ALA A 46 24.00 4.80 0.44
C ALA A 46 23.45 5.11 1.82
N ASP A 47 23.02 4.05 2.48
CA ASP A 47 22.91 4.00 3.93
C ASP A 47 24.18 3.32 4.46
N ASN A 48 25.24 4.08 4.67
CA ASN A 48 26.54 3.53 5.04
C ASN A 48 26.74 3.47 6.55
N LEU A 49 27.36 2.37 7.00
CA LEU A 49 27.88 2.21 8.36
C LEU A 49 26.83 2.27 9.46
N LEU A 50 25.58 1.96 9.11
CA LEU A 50 24.48 1.95 10.07
C LEU A 50 23.92 0.54 10.21
N ASN A 51 23.35 0.28 11.34
CA ASN A 51 22.29 -0.70 11.59
C ASN A 51 21.15 0.05 12.27
N ARG A 52 19.93 -0.47 12.19
CA ARG A 52 18.75 0.16 12.79
C ARG A 52 18.24 -0.74 13.91
N GLY A 53 17.92 -0.13 15.05
CA GLY A 53 17.40 -0.88 16.20
C GLY A 53 18.26 -2.09 16.58
N ASP A 54 17.64 -3.26 16.61
CA ASP A 54 18.26 -4.54 17.00
C ASP A 54 18.85 -5.33 15.81
N GLU A 55 19.03 -4.70 14.65
CA GLU A 55 19.71 -5.29 13.49
C GLU A 55 21.18 -5.59 13.80
N VAL A 56 21.72 -6.65 13.20
CA VAL A 56 23.06 -7.15 13.55
C VAL A 56 24.13 -6.95 12.47
N GLN A 57 23.77 -6.49 11.26
CA GLN A 57 24.70 -6.20 10.18
C GLN A 57 25.22 -4.75 10.22
N CYS A 58 26.33 -4.52 9.53
CA CYS A 58 26.72 -3.18 9.08
C CYS A 58 26.37 -3.00 7.61
N TYR A 59 25.60 -1.97 7.26
CA TYR A 59 25.36 -1.63 5.87
C TYR A 59 26.58 -1.01 5.22
N THR A 60 26.94 -1.47 4.03
CA THR A 60 28.05 -0.93 3.24
C THR A 60 27.69 -0.78 1.77
N MET A 61 28.34 0.17 1.09
CA MET A 61 28.25 0.37 -0.37
C MET A 61 29.33 -0.38 -1.14
N ARG A 62 30.06 -1.27 -0.51
CA ARG A 62 31.06 -2.09 -1.21
C ARG A 62 30.38 -2.91 -2.31
N PRO A 63 31.05 -3.15 -3.46
CA PRO A 63 30.51 -4.05 -4.49
C PRO A 63 30.20 -5.47 -3.99
N ALA A 64 30.69 -5.84 -2.81
CA ALA A 64 30.34 -7.08 -2.13
C ALA A 64 28.91 -7.07 -1.56
N ASN A 65 28.38 -5.89 -1.19
CA ASN A 65 27.06 -5.76 -0.58
C ASN A 65 26.04 -5.07 -1.49
N VAL A 66 26.46 -4.16 -2.38
CA VAL A 66 25.59 -3.46 -3.33
C VAL A 66 26.16 -3.59 -4.72
N LYS A 67 25.41 -4.18 -5.63
CA LYS A 67 25.84 -4.45 -7.00
C LYS A 67 24.70 -4.30 -7.97
N VAL A 68 24.99 -3.75 -9.15
CA VAL A 68 24.09 -3.77 -10.31
C VAL A 68 24.66 -4.75 -11.33
N ARG A 69 23.88 -5.76 -11.70
CA ARG A 69 24.30 -6.80 -12.63
C ARG A 69 23.09 -7.52 -13.23
N ASN A 70 23.18 -7.86 -14.53
CA ASN A 70 22.13 -8.61 -15.22
C ASN A 70 20.75 -7.95 -15.05
N GLU A 71 20.70 -6.63 -15.21
CA GLU A 71 19.47 -5.83 -15.08
C GLU A 71 18.80 -5.98 -13.71
N ASN A 72 19.58 -6.14 -12.65
CA ASN A 72 19.11 -6.20 -11.27
C ASN A 72 20.03 -5.38 -10.34
N LEU A 73 19.43 -4.76 -9.35
CA LEU A 73 20.13 -4.44 -8.12
C LEU A 73 20.21 -5.70 -7.27
N GLU A 74 21.40 -6.02 -6.79
CA GLU A 74 21.68 -7.07 -5.82
C GLU A 74 22.08 -6.44 -4.49
N LEU A 75 21.24 -6.63 -3.44
CA LEU A 75 21.60 -6.31 -2.06
C LEU A 75 22.02 -7.62 -1.39
N ILE A 76 23.29 -7.69 -0.97
CA ILE A 76 23.93 -8.95 -0.60
C ILE A 76 24.35 -8.90 0.88
N ALA A 77 23.79 -9.81 1.66
CA ALA A 77 24.18 -10.05 3.03
C ALA A 77 25.32 -11.07 3.08
N LEU A 78 26.33 -10.77 3.87
CA LEU A 78 27.52 -11.61 4.07
C LEU A 78 27.74 -11.90 5.55
N ARG A 79 28.21 -13.11 5.83
CA ARG A 79 28.79 -13.45 7.14
C ARG A 79 30.28 -13.20 7.06
N GLU A 80 30.72 -12.12 7.65
CA GLU A 80 32.13 -11.71 7.69
C GLU A 80 32.40 -10.79 8.88
N ASN A 81 33.63 -10.81 9.41
CA ASN A 81 34.04 -9.82 10.39
C ASN A 81 34.34 -8.50 9.69
N TYR A 82 33.66 -7.44 10.13
CA TYR A 82 33.80 -6.11 9.57
C TYR A 82 33.88 -5.06 10.66
N THR A 83 34.87 -4.18 10.58
CA THR A 83 35.08 -3.08 11.54
C THR A 83 34.69 -1.77 10.88
N ALA A 84 33.74 -1.05 11.47
CA ALA A 84 33.29 0.29 11.05
C ALA A 84 33.48 1.25 12.24
N GLY A 85 34.46 2.16 12.13
CA GLY A 85 34.83 3.03 13.24
C GLY A 85 35.31 2.23 14.46
N SER A 86 34.63 2.37 15.59
CA SER A 86 34.90 1.61 16.81
C SER A 86 34.10 0.31 16.96
N ASN A 87 33.16 0.05 16.02
CA ASN A 87 32.23 -1.07 16.10
C ASN A 87 32.71 -2.25 15.27
N ASN A 88 32.51 -3.45 15.79
CA ASN A 88 32.78 -4.71 15.11
C ASN A 88 31.47 -5.43 14.83
N TYR A 89 31.32 -5.91 13.61
CA TYR A 89 30.14 -6.62 13.11
C TYR A 89 30.55 -8.00 12.62
N ASN A 90 29.67 -8.97 12.77
CA ASN A 90 29.83 -10.33 12.23
C ASN A 90 29.15 -10.50 10.88
N TYR A 91 28.44 -9.45 10.41
CA TYR A 91 27.71 -9.44 9.16
C TYR A 91 27.82 -8.07 8.49
N THR A 92 27.77 -8.08 7.16
CA THR A 92 27.55 -6.87 6.36
C THR A 92 26.41 -7.09 5.42
N SER A 93 25.75 -6.01 4.99
CA SER A 93 24.66 -6.05 4.01
C SER A 93 24.56 -4.76 3.20
N GLY A 94 23.61 -4.71 2.26
CA GLY A 94 23.34 -3.55 1.41
C GLY A 94 22.06 -2.82 1.81
N SER A 95 22.13 -1.49 1.80
CA SER A 95 20.98 -0.59 1.90
C SER A 95 21.19 0.62 1.00
N ILE A 96 20.19 0.97 0.21
CA ILE A 96 20.18 2.17 -0.64
C ILE A 96 18.89 2.94 -0.44
N ARG A 97 18.95 4.25 -0.71
CA ARG A 97 17.79 5.14 -0.63
C ARG A 97 17.81 6.18 -1.73
N THR A 98 16.63 6.67 -2.12
CA THR A 98 16.56 7.81 -3.05
C THR A 98 17.05 9.07 -2.38
N LYS A 99 17.55 10.03 -3.19
CA LYS A 99 18.08 11.28 -2.67
C LYS A 99 17.00 12.14 -2.02
N SER A 100 17.29 12.70 -0.87
CA SER A 100 16.39 13.56 -0.11
C SER A 100 16.05 14.88 -0.81
N ALA A 101 16.87 15.30 -1.78
CA ALA A 101 16.61 16.51 -2.58
C ALA A 101 15.36 16.40 -3.47
N ASN A 102 14.89 15.18 -3.75
CA ASN A 102 13.73 14.90 -4.60
C ASN A 102 12.72 14.04 -3.80
N PRO A 103 12.03 14.62 -2.81
CA PRO A 103 11.06 13.87 -2.02
C PRO A 103 9.87 13.47 -2.89
N LEU A 104 9.38 12.27 -2.67
CA LEU A 104 8.22 11.71 -3.35
C LEU A 104 7.04 11.70 -2.38
N GLN A 105 5.90 12.19 -2.83
CA GLN A 105 4.69 12.24 -2.00
C GLN A 105 3.50 11.79 -2.83
N TYR A 106 2.70 10.89 -2.27
CA TYR A 106 1.57 10.26 -2.93
C TYR A 106 1.95 9.55 -4.24
N GLY A 107 1.05 8.75 -4.75
CA GLY A 107 1.25 8.01 -5.97
C GLY A 107 1.23 6.50 -5.78
N LYS A 108 1.63 5.76 -6.80
CA LYS A 108 1.84 4.32 -6.71
C LYS A 108 3.34 4.06 -6.65
N TYR A 109 3.79 3.47 -5.57
CA TYR A 109 5.17 2.99 -5.39
C TYR A 109 5.18 1.50 -5.70
N GLU A 110 6.06 1.07 -6.55
CA GLU A 110 6.12 -0.30 -7.04
C GLU A 110 7.56 -0.77 -7.21
N ALA A 111 7.85 -1.97 -6.75
CA ALA A 111 9.10 -2.65 -7.04
C ALA A 111 8.86 -4.14 -7.33
N ARG A 112 9.66 -4.69 -8.27
CA ARG A 112 9.67 -6.12 -8.56
C ARG A 112 10.89 -6.75 -7.90
N ILE A 113 10.63 -7.57 -6.88
CA ILE A 113 11.65 -8.03 -5.95
C ILE A 113 11.59 -9.55 -5.80
N LYS A 114 12.77 -10.19 -5.69
CA LYS A 114 12.93 -11.55 -5.20
C LYS A 114 13.71 -11.52 -3.89
N VAL A 115 13.09 -11.99 -2.81
CA VAL A 115 13.66 -11.99 -1.47
C VAL A 115 14.35 -13.31 -1.13
N PRO A 116 15.44 -13.31 -0.36
CA PRO A 116 16.01 -14.53 0.20
C PRO A 116 15.09 -15.11 1.26
N GLN A 117 15.14 -16.44 1.43
CA GLN A 117 14.43 -17.16 2.49
C GLN A 117 15.42 -17.82 3.43
N GLY A 118 15.17 -17.71 4.72
CA GLY A 118 16.00 -18.28 5.78
C GLY A 118 15.93 -17.50 7.07
N LEU A 119 16.36 -18.13 8.15
CA LEU A 119 16.38 -17.52 9.48
C LEU A 119 17.26 -16.27 9.50
N GLY A 120 16.72 -15.19 10.04
CA GLY A 120 17.43 -13.95 10.28
C GLY A 120 17.47 -12.98 9.11
N TYR A 121 16.93 -13.31 7.94
CA TYR A 121 16.82 -12.36 6.85
C TYR A 121 15.60 -11.45 7.03
N PHE A 122 15.79 -10.16 6.78
CA PHE A 122 14.75 -9.14 6.90
C PHE A 122 14.83 -8.17 5.71
N PRO A 123 14.48 -8.64 4.50
CA PRO A 123 14.40 -7.76 3.34
C PRO A 123 13.24 -6.79 3.46
N ALA A 124 13.47 -5.51 3.08
CA ALA A 124 12.48 -4.46 3.11
C ALA A 124 12.51 -3.57 1.86
N PHE A 125 11.31 -3.15 1.46
CA PHE A 125 11.04 -2.07 0.53
C PHE A 125 10.06 -1.11 1.21
N TRP A 126 10.50 0.08 1.51
CA TRP A 126 9.81 1.01 2.38
C TRP A 126 10.12 2.47 2.07
N THR A 127 9.48 3.38 2.77
CA THR A 127 9.73 4.81 2.62
C THR A 127 9.84 5.49 3.98
N LEU A 128 10.65 6.55 4.04
CA LEU A 128 10.86 7.34 5.25
C LEU A 128 10.69 8.82 4.93
N GLY A 129 9.92 9.53 5.76
CA GLY A 129 9.73 10.97 5.66
C GLY A 129 11.02 11.74 5.89
N ILE A 130 11.22 12.80 5.09
CA ILE A 130 12.45 13.60 5.10
C ILE A 130 12.35 14.85 5.97
N ASN A 131 11.15 15.26 6.36
CA ASN A 131 10.88 16.54 7.03
C ASN A 131 10.64 16.43 8.53
N GLY A 132 10.73 15.24 9.12
CA GLY A 132 10.51 15.05 10.57
C GLY A 132 11.64 15.62 11.41
N THR A 133 11.34 16.57 12.29
CA THR A 133 12.31 17.13 13.23
C THR A 133 12.47 16.30 14.51
N GLY A 134 11.57 15.34 14.75
CA GLY A 134 11.50 14.55 15.99
C GLY A 134 12.20 13.17 15.90
N GLY A 135 12.78 12.82 14.76
CA GLY A 135 13.29 11.47 14.55
C GLY A 135 12.18 10.45 14.31
N TRP A 136 12.49 9.17 14.42
CA TRP A 136 11.51 8.10 14.29
C TRP A 136 10.65 7.96 15.56
N PRO A 137 9.29 7.74 15.49
CA PRO A 137 8.47 7.62 14.29
C PRO A 137 7.89 8.95 13.76
N ALA A 138 8.27 10.10 14.36
CA ALA A 138 7.72 11.43 14.03
C ALA A 138 8.08 11.94 12.62
N ASN A 139 8.95 11.25 11.89
CA ASN A 139 9.23 11.54 10.48
C ASN A 139 8.29 10.82 9.50
N GLY A 140 7.51 9.84 9.99
CA GLY A 140 6.61 9.02 9.17
C GLY A 140 7.33 7.94 8.37
N GLU A 141 6.74 6.75 8.32
CA GLU A 141 7.27 5.60 7.59
C GLU A 141 6.13 4.82 6.93
N ILE A 142 6.37 4.31 5.73
CA ILE A 142 5.45 3.42 5.01
C ILE A 142 6.23 2.20 4.55
N ASP A 143 5.99 1.05 5.18
CA ASP A 143 6.58 -0.23 4.82
C ASP A 143 5.72 -0.86 3.72
N ILE A 144 6.24 -0.87 2.50
CA ILE A 144 5.54 -1.40 1.32
C ILE A 144 5.63 -2.91 1.29
N MET A 145 6.79 -3.44 1.67
CA MET A 145 7.03 -4.87 1.81
C MET A 145 8.11 -5.12 2.84
N GLU A 146 7.77 -5.89 3.85
CA GLU A 146 8.70 -6.53 4.75
C GLU A 146 8.47 -8.04 4.75
N ASN A 147 9.54 -8.82 4.92
CA ASN A 147 9.46 -10.27 5.05
C ASN A 147 10.47 -10.77 6.10
N THR A 148 10.04 -11.70 6.95
CA THR A 148 10.88 -12.21 8.06
C THR A 148 11.84 -13.32 7.64
N GLY A 149 11.87 -13.69 6.37
CA GLY A 149 12.66 -14.81 5.85
C GLY A 149 12.11 -16.20 6.23
N LEU A 150 11.15 -16.28 7.15
CA LEU A 150 10.61 -17.53 7.70
C LEU A 150 9.20 -17.86 7.23
N GLU A 151 8.54 -16.94 6.56
CA GLU A 151 7.17 -17.11 6.11
C GLU A 151 6.97 -16.64 4.67
N ASN A 152 6.05 -17.28 3.98
CA ASN A 152 5.70 -16.95 2.59
C ASN A 152 4.62 -15.85 2.58
N LYS A 153 4.93 -14.68 3.15
CA LYS A 153 4.03 -13.54 3.25
C LYS A 153 4.77 -12.22 3.10
N ALA A 154 4.05 -11.18 2.74
CA ALA A 154 4.50 -9.81 2.81
C ALA A 154 3.73 -9.08 3.91
N HIS A 155 4.41 -8.22 4.64
CA HIS A 155 3.86 -7.34 5.65
C HIS A 155 3.90 -5.90 5.14
N GLY A 156 2.88 -5.12 5.50
CA GLY A 156 2.79 -3.71 5.20
C GLY A 156 2.32 -2.95 6.42
N THR A 157 3.04 -1.89 6.78
CA THR A 157 2.79 -1.10 7.98
C THR A 157 3.01 0.38 7.68
N CYS A 158 2.45 1.25 8.47
CA CYS A 158 2.88 2.64 8.60
C CYS A 158 3.26 2.92 10.04
N HIS A 159 4.25 3.79 10.24
CA HIS A 159 4.66 4.28 11.54
C HIS A 159 4.60 5.80 11.57
N TRP A 160 4.04 6.35 12.64
CA TRP A 160 3.90 7.79 12.85
C TRP A 160 3.77 8.09 14.36
N LEU A 161 3.91 9.34 14.74
CA LEU A 161 3.71 9.74 16.13
C LEU A 161 2.20 9.90 16.40
N ASP A 162 1.63 9.00 17.19
CA ASP A 162 0.20 9.02 17.52
C ASP A 162 -0.16 10.14 18.51
N THR A 163 -1.45 10.28 18.83
CA THR A 163 -1.97 11.28 19.78
C THR A 163 -1.46 11.14 21.20
N THR A 164 -0.87 9.99 21.55
CA THR A 164 -0.31 9.70 22.88
C THR A 164 1.21 9.89 22.94
N GLY A 165 1.84 10.22 21.81
CA GLY A 165 3.27 10.38 21.69
C GLY A 165 4.02 9.05 21.48
N ASN A 166 3.33 8.01 21.10
CA ASN A 166 3.88 6.69 20.81
C ASN A 166 3.87 6.37 19.31
N ASP A 167 4.49 5.26 18.94
CA ASP A 167 4.41 4.73 17.59
C ASP A 167 3.00 4.22 17.27
N GLY A 168 2.34 4.90 16.33
CA GLY A 168 0.98 4.64 15.86
C GLY A 168 0.88 3.50 14.84
N ASN A 169 1.75 2.49 14.91
CA ASN A 169 1.90 1.45 13.90
C ASN A 169 0.60 0.73 13.48
N ALA A 170 0.22 0.89 12.22
CA ALA A 170 -0.97 0.29 11.60
C ALA A 170 -0.81 0.24 10.06
N PRO A 171 -1.60 -0.56 9.33
CA PRO A 171 -2.61 -1.50 9.82
C PRO A 171 -2.01 -2.85 10.27
N ARG A 172 -0.68 -3.08 10.14
CA ARG A 172 0.00 -4.38 10.23
C ARG A 172 -0.63 -5.39 9.25
N ALA A 173 -0.79 -4.94 8.03
CA ALA A 173 -1.39 -5.74 6.96
C ALA A 173 -0.49 -6.93 6.62
N VAL A 174 -1.10 -8.08 6.43
CA VAL A 174 -0.39 -9.32 6.08
C VAL A 174 -1.04 -9.92 4.85
N SER A 175 -0.25 -10.19 3.82
CA SER A 175 -0.74 -10.84 2.60
C SER A 175 -1.20 -12.27 2.87
N GLY A 176 -1.97 -12.85 1.94
CA GLY A 176 -2.08 -14.30 1.83
C GLY A 176 -0.72 -14.96 1.60
N VAL A 177 -0.70 -16.28 1.55
CA VAL A 177 0.50 -17.04 1.21
C VAL A 177 0.88 -16.75 -0.24
N ILE A 178 2.14 -16.38 -0.47
CA ILE A 178 2.72 -16.07 -1.78
C ILE A 178 3.92 -16.99 -2.05
N ASP A 179 4.11 -17.36 -3.30
CA ASP A 179 5.30 -18.10 -3.71
C ASP A 179 6.51 -17.14 -3.82
N LEU A 180 7.46 -17.22 -2.90
CA LEU A 180 8.68 -16.39 -2.85
C LEU A 180 9.88 -16.99 -3.60
N SER A 181 9.70 -18.10 -4.32
CA SER A 181 10.78 -18.70 -5.14
C SER A 181 11.19 -17.82 -6.32
N GLY A 182 10.29 -16.96 -6.80
CA GLY A 182 10.48 -16.03 -7.90
C GLY A 182 10.33 -14.56 -7.49
N TYR A 183 10.36 -13.70 -8.50
CA TYR A 183 10.04 -12.29 -8.32
C TYR A 183 8.55 -12.08 -8.05
N ARG A 184 8.24 -11.11 -7.20
CA ARG A 184 6.90 -10.60 -6.95
C ARG A 184 6.89 -9.09 -7.15
N VAL A 185 5.74 -8.55 -7.52
CA VAL A 185 5.53 -7.11 -7.61
C VAL A 185 4.86 -6.65 -6.32
N TYR A 186 5.61 -5.92 -5.50
CA TYR A 186 5.10 -5.29 -4.30
C TYR A 186 4.79 -3.84 -4.58
N SER A 187 3.64 -3.36 -4.14
CA SER A 187 3.30 -1.96 -4.33
C SER A 187 2.37 -1.41 -3.26
N VAL A 188 2.40 -0.10 -3.12
CA VAL A 188 1.44 0.67 -2.36
C VAL A 188 0.83 1.75 -3.26
N ILE A 189 -0.48 1.96 -3.12
CA ILE A 189 -1.14 3.17 -3.64
C ILE A 189 -1.35 4.09 -2.44
N TRP A 190 -0.62 5.19 -2.45
CA TRP A 190 -0.62 6.21 -1.41
C TRP A 190 -1.32 7.46 -1.92
N LEU A 191 -2.52 7.71 -1.41
CA LEU A 191 -3.38 8.83 -1.72
C LEU A 191 -3.52 9.77 -0.50
N PRO A 192 -4.00 10.99 -0.66
CA PRO A 192 -4.31 11.87 0.47
C PRO A 192 -5.30 11.29 1.47
N GLU A 193 -6.13 10.33 1.05
CA GLU A 193 -7.16 9.74 1.89
C GLU A 193 -6.76 8.39 2.48
N SER A 194 -5.84 7.67 1.82
CA SER A 194 -5.56 6.27 2.19
C SER A 194 -4.24 5.75 1.65
N ILE A 195 -3.74 4.71 2.30
CA ILE A 195 -2.60 3.91 1.84
C ILE A 195 -3.08 2.47 1.70
N THR A 196 -2.95 1.88 0.50
CA THR A 196 -3.40 0.51 0.22
C THR A 196 -2.25 -0.34 -0.32
N TRP A 197 -2.01 -1.50 0.29
CA TRP A 197 -0.92 -2.43 -0.02
C TRP A 197 -1.35 -3.50 -1.00
N TYR A 198 -0.43 -3.88 -1.90
CA TYR A 198 -0.65 -4.89 -2.93
C TYR A 198 0.55 -5.82 -3.08
N VAL A 199 0.30 -7.08 -3.39
CA VAL A 199 1.27 -8.02 -3.96
C VAL A 199 0.69 -8.61 -5.24
N ASP A 200 1.45 -8.55 -6.35
CA ASP A 200 1.02 -9.00 -7.69
C ASP A 200 -0.37 -8.43 -8.09
N GLY A 201 -0.65 -7.17 -7.72
CA GLY A 201 -1.91 -6.47 -8.00
C GLY A 201 -3.08 -6.83 -7.08
N GLN A 202 -2.92 -7.76 -6.14
CA GLN A 202 -3.95 -8.12 -5.16
C GLN A 202 -3.74 -7.32 -3.87
N SER A 203 -4.76 -6.56 -3.47
CA SER A 203 -4.72 -5.78 -2.22
C SER A 203 -4.83 -6.68 -1.00
N TYR A 204 -4.11 -6.33 0.06
CA TYR A 204 -4.15 -7.08 1.32
C TYR A 204 -4.30 -6.22 2.58
N GLY A 205 -4.33 -4.90 2.45
CA GLY A 205 -4.57 -3.99 3.57
C GLY A 205 -4.77 -2.56 3.11
N THR A 206 -5.46 -1.78 3.93
CA THR A 206 -5.68 -0.34 3.70
C THR A 206 -5.66 0.40 5.03
N LEU A 207 -4.95 1.53 5.08
CA LEU A 207 -4.96 2.49 6.17
C LEU A 207 -5.68 3.77 5.71
N ASN A 208 -6.65 4.24 6.52
CA ASN A 208 -7.27 5.54 6.32
C ASN A 208 -6.39 6.62 6.97
N ILE A 209 -5.97 7.62 6.19
CA ILE A 209 -5.19 8.78 6.64
C ILE A 209 -5.92 10.11 6.37
N PHE A 210 -7.18 10.06 5.97
CA PHE A 210 -7.97 11.22 5.61
C PHE A 210 -8.08 12.23 6.77
N ASN A 211 -7.81 13.50 6.49
CA ASN A 211 -7.85 14.60 7.48
C ASN A 211 -7.00 14.32 8.72
N ASN A 212 -5.83 13.70 8.56
CA ASN A 212 -4.90 13.39 9.66
C ASN A 212 -5.57 12.58 10.79
N VAL A 213 -6.48 11.68 10.45
CA VAL A 213 -7.10 10.79 11.43
C VAL A 213 -6.00 10.08 12.24
N ASN A 214 -6.17 9.98 13.55
CA ASN A 214 -5.20 9.41 14.48
C ASN A 214 -3.79 10.06 14.41
N SER A 215 -3.71 11.37 14.12
CA SER A 215 -2.45 12.14 14.00
C SER A 215 -1.53 11.71 12.87
N THR A 216 -2.04 11.18 11.77
CA THR A 216 -1.26 10.69 10.62
C THR A 216 -0.64 11.78 9.74
N SER A 217 -0.37 12.98 10.28
CA SER A 217 0.17 14.12 9.52
C SER A 217 1.51 13.85 8.85
N GLU A 218 2.34 12.99 9.44
CA GLU A 218 3.63 12.59 8.92
C GLU A 218 3.50 11.80 7.62
N LEU A 219 2.39 11.06 7.46
CA LEU A 219 2.08 10.32 6.25
C LEU A 219 1.53 11.21 5.12
N HIS A 220 1.55 12.55 5.30
CA HIS A 220 1.21 13.55 4.30
C HIS A 220 2.41 14.44 3.93
N THR A 221 3.63 13.96 4.16
CA THR A 221 4.87 14.68 3.81
C THR A 221 5.63 13.97 2.69
N GLY A 222 6.67 14.59 2.17
CA GLY A 222 7.53 13.93 1.19
C GLY A 222 8.43 12.87 1.81
N HIS A 223 8.52 11.71 1.19
CA HIS A 223 9.34 10.58 1.62
C HIS A 223 10.45 10.27 0.62
N ARG A 224 11.45 9.52 1.06
CA ARG A 224 12.43 8.82 0.23
C ARG A 224 12.14 7.33 0.23
N VAL A 225 12.39 6.67 -0.88
CA VAL A 225 12.31 5.21 -1.00
C VAL A 225 13.58 4.59 -0.46
N ILE A 226 13.47 3.48 0.25
CA ILE A 226 14.57 2.71 0.80
C ILE A 226 14.40 1.24 0.40
N LEU A 227 15.51 0.60 0.07
CA LEU A 227 15.63 -0.83 -0.18
C LEU A 227 16.78 -1.36 0.65
N ASP A 228 16.55 -2.38 1.44
CA ASP A 228 17.61 -3.03 2.21
C ASP A 228 17.37 -4.52 2.45
N LEU A 229 18.45 -5.20 2.80
CA LEU A 229 18.43 -6.55 3.33
C LEU A 229 19.02 -6.52 4.74
N ALA A 230 18.16 -6.28 5.73
CA ALA A 230 18.54 -6.33 7.13
C ALA A 230 18.76 -7.78 7.61
N LEU A 231 19.40 -7.92 8.75
CA LEU A 231 19.60 -9.18 9.46
C LEU A 231 19.23 -9.01 10.93
N GLY A 232 18.34 -9.87 11.45
CA GLY A 232 17.77 -9.70 12.79
C GLY A 232 16.80 -8.53 12.85
N GLY A 233 16.67 -7.90 13.99
CA GLY A 233 15.66 -6.87 14.23
C GLY A 233 14.32 -7.52 14.58
N TRP A 234 13.35 -7.44 13.69
CA TRP A 234 12.05 -8.10 13.90
C TRP A 234 12.17 -9.64 13.85
N PRO A 235 12.75 -10.30 12.80
CA PRO A 235 13.02 -11.73 12.90
C PRO A 235 14.18 -12.02 13.88
N PRO A 236 14.29 -13.25 14.42
CA PRO A 236 15.46 -13.65 15.18
C PRO A 236 16.76 -13.42 14.40
N SER A 237 17.85 -13.16 15.09
CA SER A 237 19.17 -13.02 14.45
C SER A 237 19.59 -14.30 13.71
N PRO A 238 20.39 -14.17 12.62
CA PRO A 238 21.00 -15.34 11.96
C PRO A 238 21.80 -16.21 12.92
N ASP A 239 21.80 -17.51 12.69
CA ASP A 239 22.59 -18.48 13.43
C ASP A 239 23.55 -19.29 12.53
N ALA A 240 24.15 -20.36 13.07
CA ALA A 240 25.07 -21.19 12.30
C ALA A 240 24.41 -21.91 11.10
N THR A 241 23.09 -22.07 11.12
CA THR A 241 22.31 -22.75 10.04
C THR A 241 21.88 -21.80 8.94
N THR A 242 21.93 -20.46 9.18
CA THR A 242 21.54 -19.46 8.19
C THR A 242 22.54 -19.44 7.02
N PRO A 243 22.09 -19.68 5.77
CA PRO A 243 22.99 -19.68 4.61
C PRO A 243 23.51 -18.27 4.27
N PHE A 244 24.77 -18.17 3.87
CA PHE A 244 25.40 -16.96 3.33
C PHE A 244 26.29 -17.32 2.14
N PRO A 245 26.43 -16.44 1.12
CA PRO A 245 25.75 -15.16 0.99
C PRO A 245 24.25 -15.29 0.75
N ALA A 246 23.48 -14.28 1.20
CA ALA A 246 22.07 -14.14 0.85
C ALA A 246 21.86 -12.89 0.00
N THR A 247 20.96 -12.94 -0.98
CA THR A 247 20.76 -11.82 -1.92
C THR A 247 19.28 -11.51 -2.09
N MET A 248 18.96 -10.24 -1.91
CA MET A 248 17.70 -9.64 -2.38
C MET A 248 17.95 -9.07 -3.77
N PHE A 249 17.16 -9.51 -4.75
CA PHE A 249 17.23 -9.02 -6.13
C PHE A 249 16.09 -8.06 -6.40
N VAL A 250 16.40 -6.90 -6.99
CA VAL A 250 15.41 -5.91 -7.39
C VAL A 250 15.56 -5.65 -8.89
N ASP A 251 14.51 -6.00 -9.65
CA ASP A 251 14.45 -5.85 -11.10
C ASP A 251 14.20 -4.38 -11.48
N TYR A 252 13.22 -3.76 -10.82
CA TYR A 252 12.95 -2.34 -11.01
C TYR A 252 12.32 -1.72 -9.75
N VAL A 253 12.42 -0.37 -9.69
CA VAL A 253 11.63 0.49 -8.79
C VAL A 253 10.96 1.57 -9.63
N ARG A 254 9.66 1.80 -9.40
CA ARG A 254 8.86 2.81 -10.09
C ARG A 254 7.96 3.56 -9.12
N VAL A 255 7.89 4.88 -9.29
CA VAL A 255 6.92 5.71 -8.59
C VAL A 255 6.11 6.48 -9.63
N TYR A 256 4.83 6.15 -9.69
CA TYR A 256 3.86 6.80 -10.58
C TYR A 256 3.19 7.95 -9.86
N LYS A 257 2.97 9.03 -10.58
CA LYS A 257 2.39 10.27 -10.07
C LYS A 257 0.94 10.07 -9.60
N TYR A 258 0.64 10.60 -8.43
CA TYR A 258 -0.73 10.91 -8.06
C TYR A 258 -1.23 12.11 -8.87
N ASP A 259 -2.41 11.99 -9.46
CA ASP A 259 -3.04 13.07 -10.21
C ASP A 259 -4.49 13.25 -9.74
N ALA A 260 -4.71 14.28 -8.94
CA ALA A 260 -6.03 14.62 -8.44
C ALA A 260 -7.03 14.91 -9.58
N ALA A 261 -6.57 15.33 -10.76
CA ALA A 261 -7.45 15.58 -11.90
C ALA A 261 -8.01 14.28 -12.50
N LEU A 262 -7.31 13.15 -12.35
CA LEU A 262 -7.83 11.84 -12.75
C LEU A 262 -8.92 11.32 -11.77
N ALA A 263 -8.95 11.86 -10.55
CA ALA A 263 -10.04 11.61 -9.61
C ALA A 263 -11.34 12.32 -10.01
N THR A 264 -11.23 13.32 -10.88
CA THR A 264 -12.33 14.20 -11.24
C THR A 264 -12.83 13.94 -12.65
N ASN A 265 -13.55 12.84 -12.89
CA ASN A 265 -14.76 12.94 -13.71
C ASN A 265 -16.01 13.18 -12.84
N GLU A 266 -15.83 13.50 -11.56
CA GLU A 266 -16.84 14.22 -10.79
C GLU A 266 -16.48 15.71 -10.82
N VAL A 267 -17.34 16.48 -11.50
CA VAL A 267 -17.36 17.93 -11.42
C VAL A 267 -17.28 18.32 -9.95
N LYS A 268 -16.13 18.90 -9.51
CA LYS A 268 -16.02 19.55 -8.20
C LYS A 268 -16.91 20.78 -8.19
N ASN A 269 -18.20 20.55 -8.06
CA ASN A 269 -19.10 21.51 -7.47
C ASN A 269 -19.14 21.16 -5.98
N GLU A 270 -18.71 22.04 -5.11
CA GLU A 270 -18.81 21.87 -3.65
C GLU A 270 -20.26 21.57 -3.20
N ASN A 271 -21.23 21.79 -4.08
CA ASN A 271 -22.64 21.47 -3.94
C ASN A 271 -23.03 20.04 -4.40
N SER A 272 -22.09 19.18 -4.82
CA SER A 272 -22.42 17.85 -5.37
C SER A 272 -21.98 16.68 -4.47
N ARG A 273 -21.64 16.93 -3.21
CA ARG A 273 -21.23 15.89 -2.29
C ARG A 273 -22.42 15.15 -1.68
N ILE A 274 -22.44 13.82 -1.83
CA ILE A 274 -23.28 12.97 -0.99
C ILE A 274 -22.64 12.88 0.37
N ILE A 275 -23.38 13.18 1.42
CA ILE A 275 -22.96 13.00 2.81
C ILE A 275 -23.71 11.80 3.35
N VAL A 276 -22.96 10.81 3.83
CA VAL A 276 -23.49 9.64 4.51
C VAL A 276 -22.97 9.64 5.94
N SER A 277 -23.87 9.59 6.91
CA SER A 277 -23.54 9.52 8.32
C SER A 277 -24.38 8.46 9.02
N THR A 278 -23.81 7.80 10.02
CA THR A 278 -24.50 6.78 10.83
C THR A 278 -24.51 7.19 12.30
N ARG A 279 -25.68 7.06 12.92
CA ARG A 279 -25.86 7.26 14.36
C ARG A 279 -27.04 6.42 14.85
N ASP A 280 -26.85 5.71 15.95
CA ASP A 280 -27.91 4.94 16.63
C ASP A 280 -28.68 4.00 15.68
N ASN A 281 -27.95 3.27 14.81
CA ASN A 281 -28.50 2.39 13.75
C ASN A 281 -29.32 3.11 12.66
N ILE A 282 -29.22 4.41 12.58
CA ILE A 282 -29.83 5.19 11.51
C ILE A 282 -28.71 5.68 10.58
N CYS A 283 -28.83 5.37 9.30
CA CYS A 283 -28.01 5.95 8.24
C CYS A 283 -28.73 7.13 7.63
N THR A 284 -28.13 8.33 7.70
CA THR A 284 -28.60 9.55 7.06
C THR A 284 -27.83 9.76 5.77
N VAL A 285 -28.55 9.93 4.66
CA VAL A 285 -27.99 10.21 3.34
C VAL A 285 -28.49 11.58 2.89
N LYS A 286 -27.55 12.50 2.63
CA LYS A 286 -27.84 13.83 2.11
C LYS A 286 -27.24 13.98 0.71
N LEU A 287 -28.08 14.35 -0.24
CA LEU A 287 -27.72 14.56 -1.64
C LEU A 287 -27.43 16.03 -1.91
N PRO A 288 -26.64 16.33 -2.94
CA PRO A 288 -26.31 17.72 -3.30
C PRO A 288 -27.52 18.51 -3.84
N LYS A 289 -28.53 17.83 -4.32
CA LYS A 289 -29.78 18.44 -4.82
C LYS A 289 -30.97 17.55 -4.51
N THR A 290 -32.16 18.14 -4.52
CA THR A 290 -33.41 17.39 -4.43
C THR A 290 -33.59 16.55 -5.68
N LEU A 291 -33.88 15.25 -5.50
CA LEU A 291 -34.28 14.33 -6.56
C LEU A 291 -35.78 14.02 -6.43
N SER A 292 -36.48 13.95 -7.57
CA SER A 292 -37.89 13.63 -7.60
C SER A 292 -38.18 12.23 -7.11
N ASP A 293 -37.47 11.25 -7.68
CA ASP A 293 -37.59 9.84 -7.35
C ASP A 293 -36.23 9.18 -7.39
N PHE A 294 -35.86 8.48 -6.32
CA PHE A 294 -34.61 7.69 -6.30
C PHE A 294 -34.73 6.47 -5.38
N GLU A 295 -33.90 5.49 -5.65
CA GLU A 295 -33.76 4.29 -4.86
C GLU A 295 -32.38 4.22 -4.19
N LEU A 296 -32.35 4.10 -2.87
CA LEU A 296 -31.17 3.76 -2.09
C LEU A 296 -31.06 2.25 -2.00
N THR A 297 -29.92 1.67 -2.36
CA THR A 297 -29.68 0.24 -2.23
C THR A 297 -28.33 0.01 -1.55
N PHE A 298 -28.35 -0.81 -0.51
CA PHE A 298 -27.17 -1.22 0.22
C PHE A 298 -26.77 -2.64 -0.19
N TYR A 299 -25.47 -2.83 -0.43
CA TYR A 299 -24.88 -4.11 -0.76
C TYR A 299 -23.74 -4.41 0.23
N ASP A 300 -23.48 -5.68 0.51
CA ASP A 300 -22.23 -6.08 1.12
C ASP A 300 -21.07 -6.00 0.11
N MET A 301 -19.86 -6.22 0.58
CA MET A 301 -18.65 -6.15 -0.26
C MET A 301 -18.57 -7.27 -1.31
N SER A 302 -19.44 -8.30 -1.23
CA SER A 302 -19.59 -9.33 -2.27
C SER A 302 -20.58 -8.94 -3.39
N GLY A 303 -21.26 -7.79 -3.24
CA GLY A 303 -22.29 -7.31 -4.18
C GLY A 303 -23.69 -7.88 -3.91
N LYS A 304 -23.89 -8.57 -2.77
CA LYS A 304 -25.20 -9.07 -2.36
C LYS A 304 -26.04 -7.90 -1.85
N LYS A 305 -27.24 -7.73 -2.42
CA LYS A 305 -28.22 -6.71 -2.02
C LYS A 305 -28.76 -7.02 -0.61
N LEU A 306 -28.70 -6.03 0.28
CA LEU A 306 -29.08 -6.14 1.69
C LEU A 306 -30.35 -5.35 2.02
N LEU A 307 -30.37 -4.05 1.72
CA LEU A 307 -31.47 -3.15 2.00
C LEU A 307 -31.79 -2.29 0.80
N THR A 308 -33.07 -1.88 0.68
CA THR A 308 -33.50 -0.94 -0.35
C THR A 308 -34.56 -0.01 0.23
N LYS A 309 -34.46 1.28 -0.13
CA LYS A 309 -35.46 2.31 0.19
C LYS A 309 -35.75 3.16 -1.01
N LYS A 310 -37.03 3.28 -1.38
CA LYS A 310 -37.49 4.27 -2.34
C LYS A 310 -37.74 5.59 -1.63
N VAL A 311 -37.34 6.69 -2.25
CA VAL A 311 -37.39 8.04 -1.68
C VAL A 311 -37.91 8.99 -2.75
N PHE A 312 -38.69 9.96 -2.31
CA PHE A 312 -39.42 10.88 -3.21
C PHE A 312 -39.18 12.33 -2.78
N ASN A 313 -38.89 13.17 -3.76
CA ASN A 313 -38.87 14.62 -3.68
C ASN A 313 -38.12 15.20 -2.47
N THR A 314 -36.91 14.73 -2.25
CA THR A 314 -36.03 15.20 -1.16
C THR A 314 -34.55 15.12 -1.53
N ASN A 315 -33.74 15.87 -0.81
CA ASN A 315 -32.29 15.75 -0.86
C ASN A 315 -31.69 15.12 0.42
N GLU A 316 -32.54 14.75 1.40
CA GLU A 316 -32.08 14.12 2.63
C GLU A 316 -33.06 13.03 3.06
N THR A 317 -32.52 11.87 3.42
CA THR A 317 -33.35 10.75 3.90
C THR A 317 -32.58 9.91 4.91
N THR A 318 -33.33 9.21 5.74
CA THR A 318 -32.76 8.26 6.72
C THR A 318 -33.21 6.84 6.40
N ILE A 319 -32.38 5.86 6.75
CA ILE A 319 -32.74 4.45 6.66
C ILE A 319 -32.26 3.73 7.92
N ASP A 320 -33.11 2.85 8.45
CA ASP A 320 -32.77 1.97 9.56
C ASP A 320 -31.83 0.87 9.05
N ILE A 321 -30.64 0.80 9.65
CA ILE A 321 -29.59 -0.16 9.36
C ILE A 321 -29.33 -1.13 10.52
N SER A 322 -30.26 -1.21 11.49
CA SER A 322 -30.13 -2.09 12.66
C SER A 322 -29.95 -3.58 12.31
N THR A 323 -30.35 -3.98 11.10
CA THR A 323 -30.14 -5.34 10.58
C THR A 323 -28.78 -5.57 9.96
N LEU A 324 -27.98 -4.52 9.77
CA LEU A 324 -26.61 -4.61 9.24
C LEU A 324 -25.64 -4.75 10.40
N SER A 325 -24.72 -5.71 10.29
CA SER A 325 -23.60 -5.83 11.20
C SER A 325 -22.62 -4.67 11.03
N LYS A 326 -21.71 -4.47 11.98
CA LYS A 326 -20.59 -3.55 11.80
C LYS A 326 -19.74 -3.98 10.62
N GLY A 327 -19.34 -3.04 9.76
CA GLY A 327 -18.55 -3.36 8.58
C GLY A 327 -18.68 -2.36 7.42
N ASN A 328 -18.05 -2.70 6.30
CA ASN A 328 -18.08 -1.91 5.08
C ASN A 328 -19.22 -2.35 4.16
N TYR A 329 -19.90 -1.36 3.56
CA TYR A 329 -21.03 -1.57 2.66
C TYR A 329 -20.95 -0.65 1.46
N ILE A 330 -21.53 -1.06 0.35
CA ILE A 330 -21.69 -0.23 -0.85
C ILE A 330 -23.12 0.35 -0.83
N LEU A 331 -23.20 1.68 -0.93
CA LEU A 331 -24.45 2.40 -1.12
C LEU A 331 -24.58 2.83 -2.58
N ASN A 332 -25.64 2.39 -3.25
CA ASN A 332 -26.02 2.88 -4.58
C ASN A 332 -27.28 3.72 -4.48
N ILE A 333 -27.27 4.84 -5.21
CA ILE A 333 -28.41 5.73 -5.36
C ILE A 333 -28.74 5.83 -6.85
N ASN A 334 -29.91 5.35 -7.24
CA ASN A 334 -30.37 5.35 -8.61
C ASN A 334 -31.60 6.25 -8.72
N SER A 335 -31.49 7.33 -9.49
CA SER A 335 -32.63 8.19 -9.81
C SER A 335 -33.24 7.80 -11.16
N THR A 336 -34.55 8.07 -11.33
CA THR A 336 -35.25 7.94 -12.61
C THR A 336 -34.80 8.97 -13.63
N THR A 337 -34.13 10.06 -13.22
CA THR A 337 -33.64 11.17 -14.05
C THR A 337 -32.17 11.06 -14.44
N ALA A 338 -31.61 9.86 -14.55
CA ALA A 338 -30.21 9.57 -14.95
C ALA A 338 -29.12 9.90 -13.93
N ASP A 339 -29.43 10.51 -12.79
CA ASP A 339 -28.45 10.69 -11.71
C ASP A 339 -28.18 9.37 -11.01
N LYS A 340 -26.94 8.90 -11.05
CA LYS A 340 -26.51 7.68 -10.36
C LYS A 340 -25.34 8.01 -9.48
N TYR A 341 -25.36 7.54 -8.24
CA TYR A 341 -24.27 7.72 -7.28
C TYR A 341 -23.95 6.38 -6.63
N SER A 342 -22.71 6.15 -6.38
CA SER A 342 -22.23 4.96 -5.66
C SER A 342 -21.10 5.33 -4.74
N GLY A 343 -21.03 4.72 -3.56
CA GLY A 343 -19.94 4.94 -2.61
C GLY A 343 -19.91 3.86 -1.54
N VAL A 344 -18.76 3.74 -0.89
CA VAL A 344 -18.59 2.86 0.27
C VAL A 344 -18.90 3.66 1.54
N PHE A 345 -19.66 3.09 2.46
CA PHE A 345 -19.85 3.64 3.79
C PHE A 345 -19.49 2.60 4.86
N ILE A 346 -19.14 3.08 6.04
CA ILE A 346 -18.75 2.24 7.17
C ILE A 346 -19.86 2.31 8.22
N ASN A 347 -20.38 1.14 8.63
CA ASN A 347 -21.25 0.98 9.79
C ASN A 347 -20.37 0.60 10.99
N ASN A 348 -20.12 1.56 11.87
CA ASN A 348 -19.22 1.45 13.03
C ASN A 348 -19.92 0.85 14.27
#